data_5f762ac98bf4d3f31fa214766e00db7a
#
_entry.id   5f762ac98bf4d3f31fa214766e00db7a
#
_cell.length_a   1.000
_cell.length_b   1.000
_cell.length_c   1.000
_cell.angle_alpha   90.00
_cell.angle_beta   90.00
_cell.angle_gamma   90.00
#
_symmetry.space_group_name_H-M   'P 1'
#
loop_
_entity.id
_entity.type
_entity.pdbx_description
1 polymer ?
#
loop_
_entity_poly.entity_id
_entity_poly.type
_entity_poly.pdbx_seq_one_letter_code
_entity_poly.pdbx_strand_id
1 'polypeptide(L)'
;MFRFDRRLLAHFDWWLLILFLLVCGMALFNLYSASYPPKPWGTPPYLKQGYFFIIGFAAILFILGFDYQELHFWNYVFYIVVVGLLIAILVIGKTAGGAQRWINLGFFNLQPSELAKLMLVITLASYYSRKEVTDGYTIRQLVVPIGLTAVPFLLILLQPDLGTALMLGFIFMSMTIFVKLRF
;
A
#
# COMPACT_ATOMS: atom_id res chain seq x y z
N MET A 1 -8.06 -8.03 22.47
CA MET A 1 -7.34 -8.99 23.33
C MET A 1 -6.42 -9.83 22.43
N PHE A 2 -5.11 -9.61 22.49
CA PHE A 2 -4.15 -10.32 21.64
C PHE A 2 -4.18 -11.82 21.97
N ARG A 3 -4.82 -12.63 21.13
CA ARG A 3 -4.71 -14.08 21.15
C ARG A 3 -3.73 -14.50 20.05
N PHE A 4 -2.51 -14.79 20.41
CA PHE A 4 -1.55 -15.43 19.53
C PHE A 4 -2.03 -16.87 19.27
N ASP A 5 -2.73 -17.08 18.16
CA ASP A 5 -3.22 -18.41 17.80
C ASP A 5 -2.02 -19.22 17.24
N ARG A 6 -1.60 -20.24 18.00
CA ARG A 6 -0.50 -21.15 17.59
C ARG A 6 -0.78 -21.85 16.25
N ARG A 7 -2.05 -21.88 15.81
CA ARG A 7 -2.44 -22.43 14.51
C ARG A 7 -1.92 -21.59 13.33
N LEU A 8 -1.70 -20.28 13.54
CA LEU A 8 -1.12 -19.39 12.53
C LEU A 8 0.32 -19.78 12.20
N LEU A 9 1.08 -20.28 13.17
CA LEU A 9 2.45 -20.75 12.95
C LEU A 9 2.52 -22.08 12.16
N ALA A 10 1.49 -22.93 12.28
CA ALA A 10 1.45 -24.21 11.57
C ALA A 10 1.19 -24.05 10.06
N HIS A 11 0.51 -22.97 9.66
CA HIS A 11 0.22 -22.64 8.26
C HIS A 11 1.09 -21.49 7.72
N PHE A 12 2.12 -21.10 8.48
CA PHE A 12 3.00 -20.01 8.07
C PHE A 12 3.93 -20.47 6.94
N ASP A 13 3.95 -19.71 5.85
CA ASP A 13 4.82 -20.00 4.71
C ASP A 13 6.25 -19.54 4.99
N TRP A 14 7.05 -20.47 5.52
CA TRP A 14 8.46 -20.23 5.82
C TRP A 14 9.30 -19.97 4.56
N TRP A 15 8.91 -20.54 3.41
CA TRP A 15 9.60 -20.30 2.15
C TRP A 15 9.43 -18.86 1.69
N LEU A 16 8.23 -18.31 1.81
CA LEU A 16 7.95 -16.90 1.51
C LEU A 16 8.81 -15.99 2.40
N LEU A 17 8.90 -16.28 3.69
CA LEU A 17 9.72 -15.48 4.61
C LEU A 17 11.21 -15.54 4.24
N ILE A 18 11.74 -16.73 3.94
CA ILE A 18 13.14 -16.92 3.53
C ILE A 18 13.43 -16.13 2.25
N LEU A 19 12.57 -16.24 1.23
CA LEU A 19 12.72 -15.50 -0.02
C LEU A 19 12.67 -13.98 0.21
N PHE A 20 11.76 -13.52 1.05
CA PHE A 20 11.67 -12.11 1.44
C PHE A 20 12.97 -11.63 2.10
N LEU A 21 13.48 -12.36 3.08
CA LEU A 21 14.75 -12.02 3.76
C LEU A 21 15.94 -12.04 2.82
N LEU A 22 16.00 -12.98 1.87
CA LEU A 22 17.03 -13.02 0.83
C LEU A 22 17.00 -11.77 -0.05
N VAL A 23 15.80 -11.35 -0.51
CA VAL A 23 15.64 -10.12 -1.31
C VAL A 23 16.06 -8.89 -0.50
N CYS A 24 15.66 -8.80 0.78
CA CYS A 24 16.11 -7.72 1.67
C CYS A 24 17.63 -7.71 1.85
N GLY A 25 18.25 -8.87 2.03
CA GLY A 25 19.71 -9.01 2.14
C GLY A 25 20.42 -8.57 0.86
N MET A 26 19.96 -9.02 -0.29
CA MET A 26 20.50 -8.57 -1.59
C MET A 26 20.36 -7.06 -1.80
N ALA A 27 19.21 -6.48 -1.42
CA ALA A 27 18.99 -5.05 -1.50
C ALA A 27 19.96 -4.25 -0.62
N LEU A 28 20.21 -4.70 0.62
CA LEU A 28 21.18 -4.07 1.52
C LEU A 28 22.61 -4.19 0.98
N PHE A 29 22.99 -5.36 0.46
CA PHE A 29 24.30 -5.58 -0.13
C PHE A 29 24.54 -4.69 -1.35
N ASN A 30 23.54 -4.60 -2.24
CA ASN A 30 23.61 -3.73 -3.40
C ASN A 30 23.76 -2.25 -2.99
N LEU A 31 22.95 -1.83 -2.01
CA LEU A 31 22.98 -0.45 -1.51
C LEU A 31 24.31 -0.13 -0.82
N TYR A 32 24.90 -1.09 -0.08
CA TYR A 32 26.23 -0.97 0.50
C TYR A 32 27.27 -0.77 -0.61
N SER A 33 27.29 -1.65 -1.61
CA SER A 33 28.22 -1.57 -2.74
C SER A 33 28.10 -0.25 -3.50
N ALA A 34 26.89 0.19 -3.76
CA ALA A 34 26.62 1.45 -4.49
C ALA A 34 26.96 2.72 -3.68
N SER A 35 27.04 2.61 -2.34
CA SER A 35 27.34 3.73 -1.45
C SER A 35 28.80 3.76 -0.98
N TYR A 36 29.64 2.86 -1.46
CA TYR A 36 31.05 2.79 -1.06
C TYR A 36 31.93 3.68 -1.96
N PRO A 37 32.90 4.45 -1.40
CA PRO A 37 33.13 4.70 0.01
C PRO A 37 32.03 5.58 0.65
N PRO A 38 31.67 5.33 1.91
CA PRO A 38 30.62 6.11 2.58
C PRO A 38 31.04 7.57 2.68
N LYS A 39 30.09 8.47 2.39
CA LYS A 39 30.33 9.91 2.53
C LYS A 39 30.68 10.23 3.99
N PRO A 40 31.65 11.14 4.25
CA PRO A 40 32.09 11.47 5.61
C PRO A 40 31.01 12.13 6.47
N TRP A 41 29.88 12.53 5.87
CA TRP A 41 28.78 13.22 6.53
C TRP A 41 27.46 12.49 6.33
N GLY A 42 26.74 12.25 7.41
CA GLY A 42 25.41 11.67 7.45
C GLY A 42 25.39 10.14 7.59
N THR A 43 24.20 9.60 7.89
CA THR A 43 23.98 8.15 7.99
C THR A 43 24.06 7.51 6.61
N PRO A 44 24.88 6.47 6.41
CA PRO A 44 24.94 5.76 5.14
C PRO A 44 23.57 5.21 4.71
N PRO A 45 23.24 5.22 3.40
CA PRO A 45 21.93 4.77 2.90
C PRO A 45 21.56 3.36 3.31
N TYR A 46 22.52 2.43 3.34
CA TYR A 46 22.30 1.04 3.74
C TYR A 46 21.90 0.89 5.22
N LEU A 47 22.42 1.74 6.12
CA LEU A 47 22.01 1.75 7.51
C LEU A 47 20.58 2.26 7.67
N LYS A 48 20.23 3.35 6.97
CA LYS A 48 18.85 3.85 6.94
C LYS A 48 17.88 2.77 6.45
N GLN A 49 18.23 2.08 5.38
CA GLN A 49 17.42 0.99 4.84
C GLN A 49 17.29 -0.16 5.84
N GLY A 50 18.36 -0.52 6.54
CA GLY A 50 18.33 -1.53 7.60
C GLY A 50 17.35 -1.17 8.72
N TYR A 51 17.36 0.08 9.19
CA TYR A 51 16.39 0.55 10.19
C TYR A 51 14.95 0.45 9.67
N PHE A 52 14.70 0.84 8.42
CA PHE A 52 13.36 0.72 7.84
C PHE A 52 12.92 -0.74 7.66
N PHE A 53 13.82 -1.67 7.38
CA PHE A 53 13.48 -3.10 7.36
C PHE A 53 13.09 -3.62 8.75
N ILE A 54 13.78 -3.20 9.81
CA ILE A 54 13.42 -3.56 11.18
C ILE A 54 12.05 -3.02 11.54
N ILE A 55 11.78 -1.74 11.23
CA ILE A 55 10.48 -1.11 11.47
C ILE A 55 9.38 -1.81 10.64
N GLY A 56 9.64 -2.10 9.37
CA GLY A 56 8.71 -2.82 8.49
C GLY A 56 8.41 -4.23 9.00
N PHE A 57 9.43 -4.95 9.47
CA PHE A 57 9.24 -6.28 10.05
C PHE A 57 8.43 -6.24 11.35
N ALA A 58 8.70 -5.25 12.22
CA ALA A 58 7.90 -5.01 13.42
C ALA A 58 6.44 -4.68 13.07
N ALA A 59 6.20 -3.88 12.01
CA ALA A 59 4.86 -3.58 11.53
C ALA A 59 4.14 -4.83 10.99
N ILE A 60 4.83 -5.73 10.28
CA ILE A 60 4.28 -7.02 9.83
C ILE A 60 3.84 -7.85 11.04
N LEU A 61 4.68 -7.99 12.06
CA LEU A 61 4.35 -8.74 13.27
C LEU A 61 3.16 -8.13 14.02
N PHE A 62 3.08 -6.79 14.04
CA PHE A 62 1.96 -6.07 14.62
C PHE A 62 0.65 -6.35 13.85
N ILE A 63 0.66 -6.25 12.52
CA ILE A 63 -0.50 -6.50 11.66
C ILE A 63 -0.98 -7.94 11.76
N LEU A 64 -0.08 -8.92 11.86
CA LEU A 64 -0.42 -10.33 12.04
C LEU A 64 -1.18 -10.61 13.36
N GLY A 65 -1.07 -9.71 14.35
CA GLY A 65 -1.84 -9.79 15.60
C GLY A 65 -3.27 -9.27 15.52
N PHE A 66 -3.66 -8.63 14.40
CA PHE A 66 -5.00 -8.09 14.20
C PHE A 66 -5.86 -9.00 13.34
N ASP A 67 -7.15 -9.05 13.65
CA ASP A 67 -8.12 -9.72 12.79
C ASP A 67 -8.41 -8.84 11.56
N TYR A 68 -8.14 -9.36 10.36
CA TYR A 68 -8.40 -8.65 9.10
C TYR A 68 -9.91 -8.35 8.89
N GLN A 69 -10.81 -9.04 9.62
CA GLN A 69 -12.24 -8.78 9.57
C GLN A 69 -12.59 -7.38 10.13
N GLU A 70 -11.80 -6.87 11.09
CA GLU A 70 -11.99 -5.52 11.59
C GLU A 70 -11.68 -4.46 10.52
N LEU A 71 -10.70 -4.72 9.63
CA LEU A 71 -10.43 -3.85 8.49
C LEU A 71 -11.64 -3.71 7.56
N HIS A 72 -12.44 -4.76 7.42
CA HIS A 72 -13.65 -4.72 6.61
C HIS A 72 -14.68 -3.72 7.14
N PHE A 73 -14.77 -3.57 8.47
CA PHE A 73 -15.69 -2.63 9.09
C PHE A 73 -15.23 -1.17 8.91
N TRP A 74 -13.93 -0.91 9.04
CA TRP A 74 -13.35 0.43 9.00
C TRP A 74 -12.86 0.88 7.61
N ASN A 75 -12.98 0.05 6.58
CA ASN A 75 -12.39 0.30 5.26
C ASN A 75 -12.80 1.65 4.64
N TYR A 76 -14.08 2.02 4.68
CA TYR A 76 -14.55 3.29 4.12
C TYR A 76 -14.04 4.50 4.91
N VAL A 77 -13.90 4.37 6.22
CA VAL A 77 -13.34 5.44 7.05
C VAL A 77 -11.87 5.66 6.69
N PHE A 78 -11.10 4.59 6.61
CA PHE A 78 -9.69 4.67 6.19
C PHE A 78 -9.55 5.18 4.76
N TYR A 79 -10.42 4.75 3.85
CA TYR A 79 -10.45 5.26 2.48
C TYR A 79 -10.66 6.79 2.46
N ILE A 80 -11.65 7.30 3.18
CA ILE A 80 -11.93 8.75 3.28
C ILE A 80 -10.73 9.51 3.86
N VAL A 81 -10.10 8.97 4.92
CA VAL A 81 -8.90 9.56 5.50
C VAL A 81 -7.77 9.65 4.48
N VAL A 82 -7.52 8.59 3.72
CA VAL A 82 -6.47 8.59 2.69
C VAL A 82 -6.78 9.54 1.55
N VAL A 83 -8.03 9.61 1.09
CA VAL A 83 -8.47 10.62 0.10
C VAL A 83 -8.28 12.03 0.65
N GLY A 84 -8.60 12.27 1.93
CA GLY A 84 -8.33 13.53 2.61
C GLY A 84 -6.84 13.88 2.64
N LEU A 85 -5.95 12.91 2.89
CA LEU A 85 -4.51 13.11 2.82
C LEU A 85 -4.02 13.42 1.40
N LEU A 86 -4.60 12.78 0.36
CA LEU A 86 -4.28 13.09 -1.03
C LEU A 86 -4.70 14.52 -1.41
N ILE A 87 -5.82 15.01 -0.90
CA ILE A 87 -6.25 16.40 -1.09
C ILE A 87 -5.34 17.35 -0.31
N ALA A 88 -5.04 17.03 0.95
CA ALA A 88 -4.18 17.86 1.79
C ALA A 88 -2.79 18.06 1.17
N ILE A 89 -2.21 17.05 0.56
CA ILE A 89 -0.88 17.14 -0.04
C ILE A 89 -0.86 18.07 -1.27
N LEU A 90 -1.96 18.21 -1.98
CA LEU A 90 -2.07 19.19 -3.08
C LEU A 90 -1.96 20.64 -2.59
N VAL A 91 -2.34 20.88 -1.32
CA VAL A 91 -2.33 22.23 -0.71
C VAL A 91 -1.05 22.47 0.10
N ILE A 92 -0.60 21.49 0.88
CA ILE A 92 0.46 21.63 1.90
C ILE A 92 1.76 20.92 1.48
N GLY A 93 1.72 20.07 0.45
CA GLY A 93 2.84 19.20 0.08
C GLY A 93 4.11 19.95 -0.32
N LYS A 94 5.25 19.45 0.17
CA LYS A 94 6.56 19.96 -0.26
C LYS A 94 6.89 19.41 -1.66
N THR A 95 7.32 20.29 -2.52
CA THR A 95 7.83 19.92 -3.84
C THR A 95 9.21 19.25 -3.71
N ALA A 96 9.27 17.96 -4.02
CA ALA A 96 10.54 17.26 -4.23
C ALA A 96 10.59 16.80 -5.69
N GLY A 97 11.59 17.28 -6.46
CA GLY A 97 11.71 16.96 -7.87
C GLY A 97 10.56 17.46 -8.76
N GLY A 98 9.93 18.59 -8.41
CA GLY A 98 8.83 19.21 -9.19
C GLY A 98 7.43 18.65 -8.92
N ALA A 99 7.27 17.71 -8.01
CA ALA A 99 5.98 17.14 -7.63
C ALA A 99 5.75 17.16 -6.11
N GLN A 100 4.53 17.50 -5.71
CA GLN A 100 4.10 17.53 -4.30
C GLN A 100 3.56 16.12 -3.93
N ARG A 101 4.43 15.22 -3.44
CA ARG A 101 4.07 13.81 -3.20
C ARG A 101 4.31 13.35 -1.76
N TRP A 102 5.05 14.14 -0.96
CA TRP A 102 5.56 13.72 0.33
C TRP A 102 5.11 14.63 1.44
N ILE A 103 4.63 14.03 2.53
CA ILE A 103 4.41 14.70 3.80
C ILE A 103 5.63 14.42 4.68
N ASN A 104 6.36 15.47 5.05
CA ASN A 104 7.51 15.34 5.94
C ASN A 104 7.03 15.31 7.40
N LEU A 105 7.23 14.18 8.06
CA LEU A 105 6.90 13.98 9.48
C LEU A 105 8.13 14.12 10.40
N GLY A 106 9.22 14.70 9.91
CA GLY A 106 10.47 14.91 10.63
C GLY A 106 11.48 13.79 10.39
N PHE A 107 11.24 12.59 10.92
CA PHE A 107 12.15 11.45 10.81
C PHE A 107 11.87 10.55 9.59
N PHE A 108 10.70 10.64 9.00
CA PHE A 108 10.38 9.97 7.73
C PHE A 108 9.42 10.79 6.87
N ASN A 109 9.42 10.49 5.58
CA ASN A 109 8.49 11.07 4.63
C ASN A 109 7.37 10.08 4.37
N LEU A 110 6.13 10.50 4.57
CA LEU A 110 4.94 9.72 4.25
C LEU A 110 4.48 10.07 2.84
N GLN A 111 4.22 9.06 2.02
CA GLN A 111 3.62 9.23 0.69
C GLN A 111 2.17 8.72 0.74
N PRO A 112 1.15 9.60 0.74
CA PRO A 112 -0.25 9.18 0.82
C PRO A 112 -0.71 8.28 -0.32
N SER A 113 -0.12 8.39 -1.51
CA SER A 113 -0.43 7.55 -2.64
C SER A 113 -0.05 6.07 -2.43
N GLU A 114 0.95 5.77 -1.59
CA GLU A 114 1.26 4.39 -1.18
C GLU A 114 0.13 3.79 -0.33
N LEU A 115 -0.40 4.58 0.61
CA LEU A 115 -1.56 4.18 1.41
C LEU A 115 -2.81 4.03 0.54
N ALA A 116 -2.97 4.87 -0.48
CA ALA A 116 -4.12 4.81 -1.39
C ALA A 116 -4.21 3.48 -2.15
N LYS A 117 -3.08 2.90 -2.56
CA LYS A 117 -3.05 1.57 -3.19
C LYS A 117 -3.59 0.49 -2.26
N LEU A 118 -3.12 0.47 -1.01
CA LEU A 118 -3.56 -0.51 -0.01
C LEU A 118 -5.05 -0.35 0.32
N MET A 119 -5.49 0.90 0.54
CA MET A 119 -6.88 1.18 0.86
C MET A 119 -7.82 0.89 -0.31
N LEU A 120 -7.39 1.12 -1.55
CA LEU A 120 -8.17 0.76 -2.73
C LEU A 120 -8.39 -0.75 -2.81
N VAL A 121 -7.34 -1.57 -2.59
CA VAL A 121 -7.45 -3.04 -2.58
C VAL A 121 -8.47 -3.48 -1.52
N ILE A 122 -8.35 -3.00 -0.28
CA ILE A 122 -9.22 -3.37 0.82
C ILE A 122 -10.66 -2.92 0.55
N THR A 123 -10.85 -1.70 0.04
CA THR A 123 -12.19 -1.14 -0.23
C THR A 123 -12.89 -1.87 -1.37
N LEU A 124 -12.19 -2.16 -2.46
CA LEU A 124 -12.74 -2.95 -3.58
C LEU A 124 -13.03 -4.39 -3.16
N ALA A 125 -12.13 -5.04 -2.42
CA ALA A 125 -12.37 -6.38 -1.88
C ALA A 125 -13.62 -6.41 -1.00
N SER A 126 -13.75 -5.43 -0.10
CA SER A 126 -14.93 -5.28 0.76
C SER A 126 -16.22 -5.03 -0.04
N TYR A 127 -16.16 -4.24 -1.10
CA TYR A 127 -17.31 -4.00 -1.97
C TYR A 127 -17.74 -5.27 -2.70
N TYR A 128 -16.79 -5.99 -3.29
CA TYR A 128 -17.06 -7.21 -4.03
C TYR A 128 -17.53 -8.37 -3.13
N SER A 129 -17.01 -8.47 -1.91
CA SER A 129 -17.43 -9.53 -0.96
C SER A 129 -18.86 -9.37 -0.44
N ARG A 130 -19.39 -8.14 -0.41
CA ARG A 130 -20.77 -7.88 0.06
C ARG A 130 -21.86 -8.28 -0.92
N LYS A 131 -21.53 -8.42 -2.20
CA LYS A 131 -22.45 -8.82 -3.24
C LYS A 131 -22.07 -10.20 -3.74
N GLU A 132 -22.71 -11.23 -3.20
CA GLU A 132 -22.66 -12.58 -3.76
C GLU A 132 -23.39 -12.57 -5.12
N VAL A 133 -22.64 -12.29 -6.18
CA VAL A 133 -23.14 -12.32 -7.54
C VAL A 133 -22.69 -13.63 -8.17
N THR A 134 -23.56 -14.65 -8.13
CA THR A 134 -23.28 -15.98 -8.72
C THR A 134 -23.03 -15.91 -10.22
N ASP A 135 -23.63 -14.95 -10.90
CA ASP A 135 -23.59 -14.81 -12.37
C ASP A 135 -22.59 -13.78 -12.91
N GLY A 136 -21.79 -13.12 -12.02
CA GLY A 136 -20.85 -12.06 -12.40
C GLY A 136 -21.47 -10.64 -12.37
N TYR A 137 -20.59 -9.63 -12.37
CA TYR A 137 -20.96 -8.21 -12.23
C TYR A 137 -21.36 -7.61 -13.57
N THR A 138 -22.51 -6.92 -13.59
CA THR A 138 -22.94 -6.11 -14.73
C THR A 138 -22.20 -4.75 -14.75
N ILE A 139 -22.11 -4.12 -15.93
CA ILE A 139 -21.46 -2.80 -16.10
C ILE A 139 -22.05 -1.75 -15.16
N ARG A 140 -23.35 -1.78 -14.90
CA ARG A 140 -24.01 -0.84 -13.97
C ARG A 140 -23.54 -1.02 -12.51
N GLN A 141 -23.18 -2.23 -12.12
CA GLN A 141 -22.68 -2.51 -10.78
C GLN A 141 -21.21 -2.08 -10.60
N LEU A 142 -20.50 -1.88 -11.70
CA LEU A 142 -19.12 -1.37 -11.69
C LEU A 142 -19.02 0.15 -11.49
N VAL A 143 -20.13 0.89 -11.59
CA VAL A 143 -20.12 2.36 -11.42
C VAL A 143 -19.52 2.77 -10.08
N VAL A 144 -19.86 2.05 -9.00
CA VAL A 144 -19.31 2.33 -7.65
C VAL A 144 -17.81 2.01 -7.55
N PRO A 145 -17.33 0.82 -7.94
CA PRO A 145 -15.89 0.52 -7.99
C PRO A 145 -15.09 1.48 -8.86
N ILE A 146 -15.65 1.87 -10.03
CA ILE A 146 -15.03 2.88 -10.89
C ILE A 146 -14.91 4.20 -10.15
N GLY A 147 -15.97 4.68 -9.49
CA GLY A 147 -15.94 5.91 -8.71
C GLY A 147 -14.92 5.88 -7.57
N LEU A 148 -14.88 4.76 -6.82
CA LEU A 148 -13.91 4.55 -5.75
C LEU A 148 -12.45 4.53 -6.26
N THR A 149 -12.22 4.10 -7.49
CA THR A 149 -10.89 4.12 -8.11
C THR A 149 -10.57 5.48 -8.74
N ALA A 150 -11.54 6.08 -9.41
CA ALA A 150 -11.35 7.33 -10.15
C ALA A 150 -10.98 8.50 -9.23
N VAL A 151 -11.55 8.57 -8.02
CA VAL A 151 -11.26 9.66 -7.08
C VAL A 151 -9.76 9.70 -6.71
N PRO A 152 -9.15 8.68 -6.12
CA PRO A 152 -7.73 8.70 -5.80
C PRO A 152 -6.85 8.73 -7.06
N PHE A 153 -7.27 8.10 -8.16
CA PHE A 153 -6.58 8.13 -9.44
C PHE A 153 -6.39 9.55 -9.96
N LEU A 154 -7.46 10.33 -10.02
CA LEU A 154 -7.42 11.72 -10.49
C LEU A 154 -6.62 12.62 -9.55
N LEU A 155 -6.76 12.45 -8.23
CA LEU A 155 -5.98 13.21 -7.25
C LEU A 155 -4.48 12.96 -7.39
N ILE A 156 -4.07 11.72 -7.67
CA ILE A 156 -2.67 11.35 -7.88
C ILE A 156 -2.17 11.88 -9.23
N LEU A 157 -3.00 11.88 -10.27
CA LEU A 157 -2.65 12.53 -11.54
C LEU A 157 -2.39 14.04 -11.39
N LEU A 158 -3.16 14.72 -10.53
CA LEU A 158 -2.92 16.14 -10.20
C LEU A 158 -1.61 16.36 -9.45
N GLN A 159 -1.02 15.32 -8.84
CA GLN A 159 0.30 15.34 -8.21
C GLN A 159 1.45 14.99 -9.18
N PRO A 160 1.30 15.12 -10.48
CA PRO A 160 1.99 14.55 -11.64
C PRO A 160 2.71 13.21 -11.35
N ASP A 161 1.97 12.24 -10.78
CA ASP A 161 2.46 10.89 -10.50
C ASP A 161 1.73 9.84 -11.35
N LEU A 162 2.06 9.82 -12.64
CA LEU A 162 1.45 8.90 -13.60
C LEU A 162 1.69 7.43 -13.23
N GLY A 163 2.89 7.10 -12.73
CA GLY A 163 3.23 5.72 -12.37
C GLY A 163 2.31 5.15 -11.30
N THR A 164 2.12 5.90 -10.20
CA THR A 164 1.23 5.47 -9.11
C THR A 164 -0.24 5.50 -9.53
N ALA A 165 -0.66 6.48 -10.34
CA ALA A 165 -2.03 6.51 -10.88
C ALA A 165 -2.32 5.27 -11.73
N LEU A 166 -1.44 4.90 -12.64
CA LEU A 166 -1.57 3.67 -13.44
C LEU A 166 -1.65 2.42 -12.60
N MET A 167 -0.88 2.34 -11.49
CA MET A 167 -0.96 1.21 -10.56
C MET A 167 -2.36 1.06 -9.95
N LEU A 168 -3.05 2.15 -9.60
CA LEU A 168 -4.45 2.08 -9.14
C LEU A 168 -5.37 1.54 -10.23
N GLY A 169 -5.17 1.95 -11.48
CA GLY A 169 -5.89 1.42 -12.64
C GLY A 169 -5.68 -0.09 -12.81
N PHE A 170 -4.44 -0.57 -12.70
CA PHE A 170 -4.12 -2.00 -12.75
C PHE A 170 -4.73 -2.78 -11.59
N ILE A 171 -4.71 -2.24 -10.37
CA ILE A 171 -5.38 -2.86 -9.22
C ILE A 171 -6.87 -3.03 -9.50
N PHE A 172 -7.55 -1.98 -9.94
CA PHE A 172 -8.97 -2.03 -10.30
C PHE A 172 -9.25 -3.07 -11.39
N MET A 173 -8.50 -3.04 -12.49
CA MET A 173 -8.67 -3.99 -13.59
C MET A 173 -8.48 -5.43 -13.15
N SER A 174 -7.38 -5.72 -12.43
CA SER A 174 -7.09 -7.06 -11.92
C SER A 174 -8.23 -7.59 -11.06
N MET A 175 -8.64 -6.81 -10.04
CA MET A 175 -9.70 -7.23 -9.12
C MET A 175 -11.03 -7.43 -9.84
N THR A 176 -11.35 -6.55 -10.82
CA THR A 176 -12.60 -6.65 -11.59
C THR A 176 -12.63 -7.88 -12.49
N ILE A 177 -11.50 -8.25 -13.10
CA ILE A 177 -11.39 -9.48 -13.92
C ILE A 177 -11.61 -10.73 -13.06
N PHE A 178 -11.05 -10.79 -11.86
CA PHE A 178 -11.22 -11.94 -10.95
C PHE A 178 -12.66 -12.14 -10.48
N VAL A 179 -13.45 -11.07 -10.39
CA VAL A 179 -14.84 -11.12 -9.91
C VAL A 179 -15.84 -11.57 -10.99
N LYS A 180 -15.37 -11.85 -12.20
CA LYS A 180 -16.15 -12.21 -13.39
C LYS A 180 -17.08 -11.06 -13.85
N LEU A 181 -16.87 -10.61 -15.07
CA LEU A 181 -17.75 -9.66 -15.75
C LEU A 181 -18.79 -10.42 -16.55
N ARG A 182 -20.06 -9.99 -16.42
CA ARG A 182 -21.13 -10.44 -17.30
C ARG A 182 -21.40 -9.31 -18.31
N PHE A 183 -21.12 -9.60 -19.56
CA PHE A 183 -21.44 -8.75 -20.69
C PHE A 183 -22.88 -8.94 -21.16
#